data_825a72926f2fb737d7f8ea4bab1701ea
#
_entry.id   825a72926f2fb737d7f8ea4bab1701ea
#
_cell.length_a   1.000
_cell.length_b   1.000
_cell.length_c   1.000
_cell.angle_alpha   90.00
_cell.angle_beta   90.00
_cell.angle_gamma   90.00
#
_symmetry.space_group_name_H-M   'P 1'
#
loop_
_entity.id
_entity.type
_entity.pdbx_description
1 polymer ?
#
loop_
_entity_poly.entity_id
_entity_poly.type
_entity_poly.pdbx_seq_one_letter_code
_entity_poly.pdbx_strand_id
1 'polypeptide(L)'
;MGSNTQSIPGAEKPSLASLLDTPEFVHVKVQTNSSGVVTLGGYVASQDIKRSLEDTLRHHETAAIVRPFVSSDIQSSIVDMYRIHGISVEISSESPGFFQVRATAPDDERLSTATAAILKDIPGINDIAVDNQALPVEVVDAYEEDPGKRVVLVVAGDPAYVVTQDKSRYFVGSSLPTGHLIKNIYAETVVLDRGGVETELKF
;
A
#
# COMPACT_ATOMS: atom_id res chain seq x y z
N MET A 1 66.60 25.96 -32.60
CA MET A 1 65.92 24.74 -32.20
C MET A 1 64.88 25.14 -31.14
N GLY A 2 63.66 25.38 -31.54
CA GLY A 2 62.58 25.73 -30.66
C GLY A 2 61.78 24.50 -30.26
N SER A 3 61.82 24.18 -28.99
CA SER A 3 61.01 23.08 -28.40
C SER A 3 59.58 23.58 -28.22
N ASN A 4 58.70 23.03 -29.06
CA ASN A 4 57.26 23.29 -28.98
C ASN A 4 56.65 22.39 -27.91
N THR A 5 56.46 22.90 -26.69
CA THR A 5 55.76 22.20 -25.62
C THR A 5 54.26 22.34 -25.88
N GLN A 6 53.66 21.34 -26.59
CA GLN A 6 52.21 21.22 -26.66
C GLN A 6 51.70 20.93 -25.27
N SER A 7 51.00 21.91 -24.66
CA SER A 7 50.17 21.72 -23.47
C SER A 7 49.00 20.81 -23.88
N ILE A 8 48.95 19.60 -23.34
CA ILE A 8 47.80 18.70 -23.44
C ILE A 8 46.69 19.41 -22.70
N PRO A 9 45.50 19.70 -23.31
CA PRO A 9 44.38 20.24 -22.61
C PRO A 9 44.00 19.21 -21.52
N GLY A 10 44.14 19.61 -20.25
CA GLY A 10 43.63 18.82 -19.12
C GLY A 10 42.14 18.53 -19.38
N ALA A 11 41.80 17.27 -19.35
CA ALA A 11 40.39 16.86 -19.43
C ALA A 11 39.61 17.63 -18.35
N GLU A 12 38.78 18.58 -18.74
CA GLU A 12 37.90 19.30 -17.80
C GLU A 12 37.08 18.25 -17.07
N LYS A 13 37.10 18.28 -15.72
CA LYS A 13 36.25 17.40 -14.91
C LYS A 13 34.77 17.68 -15.32
N PRO A 14 34.00 16.64 -15.65
CA PRO A 14 32.61 16.84 -16.03
C PRO A 14 31.87 17.56 -14.91
N SER A 15 31.00 18.51 -15.27
CA SER A 15 30.19 19.21 -14.29
C SER A 15 29.21 18.23 -13.64
N LEU A 16 28.83 18.48 -12.37
CA LEU A 16 27.84 17.66 -11.67
C LEU A 16 26.53 17.55 -12.48
N ALA A 17 26.12 18.63 -13.13
CA ALA A 17 24.94 18.63 -14.00
C ALA A 17 25.09 17.63 -15.17
N SER A 18 26.28 17.58 -15.79
CA SER A 18 26.56 16.62 -16.87
C SER A 18 26.58 15.16 -16.38
N LEU A 19 27.01 14.90 -15.15
CA LEU A 19 26.98 13.56 -14.55
C LEU A 19 25.56 13.09 -14.25
N LEU A 20 24.63 14.01 -13.98
CA LEU A 20 23.22 13.72 -13.66
C LEU A 20 22.30 13.76 -14.89
N ASP A 21 22.84 14.08 -16.07
CA ASP A 21 22.08 14.15 -17.33
C ASP A 21 21.87 12.74 -17.92
N THR A 22 21.24 11.87 -17.12
CA THR A 22 20.85 10.52 -17.51
C THR A 22 19.40 10.27 -17.11
N PRO A 23 18.66 9.43 -17.85
CA PRO A 23 17.27 9.11 -17.52
C PRO A 23 17.08 8.56 -16.10
N GLU A 24 18.08 7.88 -15.55
CA GLU A 24 18.05 7.27 -14.22
C GLU A 24 18.08 8.31 -13.10
N PHE A 25 18.65 9.50 -13.36
CA PHE A 25 18.85 10.56 -12.36
C PHE A 25 17.95 11.79 -12.60
N VAL A 26 17.00 11.71 -13.53
CA VAL A 26 16.14 12.84 -13.95
C VAL A 26 15.36 13.46 -12.77
N HIS A 27 15.09 12.69 -11.72
CA HIS A 27 14.39 13.15 -10.50
C HIS A 27 15.32 13.46 -9.33
N VAL A 28 16.65 13.40 -9.54
CA VAL A 28 17.64 13.82 -8.55
C VAL A 28 17.75 15.33 -8.56
N LYS A 29 17.68 15.96 -7.40
CA LYS A 29 17.78 17.41 -7.22
C LYS A 29 19.10 17.76 -6.54
N VAL A 30 19.82 18.71 -7.10
CA VAL A 30 21.06 19.25 -6.52
C VAL A 30 20.72 20.49 -5.70
N GLN A 31 21.18 20.51 -4.47
CA GLN A 31 21.11 21.67 -3.57
C GLN A 31 22.50 22.00 -3.05
N THR A 32 22.88 23.27 -3.08
CA THR A 32 24.13 23.75 -2.49
C THR A 32 23.78 24.72 -1.37
N ASN A 33 24.30 24.43 -0.16
CA ASN A 33 24.07 25.33 0.97
C ASN A 33 25.04 26.54 0.92
N SER A 34 24.83 27.50 1.83
CA SER A 34 25.66 28.71 1.94
C SER A 34 27.14 28.42 2.24
N SER A 35 27.46 27.25 2.76
CA SER A 35 28.82 26.77 3.05
C SER A 35 29.45 26.01 1.88
N GLY A 36 28.80 25.95 0.72
CA GLY A 36 29.28 25.25 -0.47
C GLY A 36 29.12 23.72 -0.44
N VAL A 37 28.46 23.16 0.57
CA VAL A 37 28.18 21.71 0.62
C VAL A 37 27.06 21.35 -0.35
N VAL A 38 27.38 20.44 -1.26
CA VAL A 38 26.43 19.91 -2.24
C VAL A 38 25.66 18.74 -1.65
N THR A 39 24.34 18.77 -1.76
CA THR A 39 23.44 17.67 -1.36
C THR A 39 22.59 17.24 -2.56
N LEU A 40 22.57 15.95 -2.81
CA LEU A 40 21.70 15.32 -3.81
C LEU A 40 20.49 14.72 -3.10
N GLY A 41 19.33 15.25 -3.39
CA GLY A 41 18.02 14.80 -2.90
C GLY A 41 17.12 14.37 -4.05
N GLY A 42 15.81 14.42 -3.83
CA GLY A 42 14.81 13.98 -4.80
C GLY A 42 14.60 12.47 -4.77
N TYR A 43 14.42 11.84 -5.94
CA TYR A 43 14.03 10.42 -6.02
C TYR A 43 14.90 9.64 -6.99
N VAL A 44 15.10 8.36 -6.67
CA VAL A 44 15.66 7.33 -7.55
C VAL A 44 14.72 6.11 -7.52
N ALA A 45 14.71 5.34 -8.60
CA ALA A 45 13.78 4.23 -8.72
C ALA A 45 14.11 3.07 -7.77
N SER A 46 15.40 2.74 -7.61
CA SER A 46 15.85 1.58 -6.82
C SER A 46 17.16 1.86 -6.06
N GLN A 47 17.49 0.98 -5.14
CA GLN A 47 18.77 0.99 -4.42
C GLN A 47 19.98 0.83 -5.36
N ASP A 48 19.82 0.08 -6.46
CA ASP A 48 20.91 -0.10 -7.42
C ASP A 48 21.20 1.21 -8.16
N ILE A 49 20.16 1.98 -8.53
CA ILE A 49 20.34 3.32 -9.12
C ILE A 49 20.97 4.28 -8.10
N LYS A 50 20.60 4.20 -6.82
CA LYS A 50 21.26 4.99 -5.78
C LYS A 50 22.75 4.66 -5.68
N ARG A 51 23.12 3.38 -5.69
CA ARG A 51 24.53 2.96 -5.70
C ARG A 51 25.26 3.45 -6.96
N SER A 52 24.63 3.32 -8.13
CA SER A 52 25.17 3.84 -9.39
C SER A 52 25.49 5.35 -9.31
N LEU A 53 24.58 6.12 -8.70
CA LEU A 53 24.78 7.55 -8.43
C LEU A 53 26.00 7.79 -7.51
N GLU A 54 26.09 7.06 -6.39
CA GLU A 54 27.19 7.16 -5.45
C GLU A 54 28.55 6.78 -6.07
N ASP A 55 28.59 5.73 -6.91
CA ASP A 55 29.78 5.29 -7.61
C ASP A 55 30.20 6.27 -8.71
N THR A 56 29.25 6.85 -9.44
CA THR A 56 29.50 7.92 -10.41
C THR A 56 30.17 9.12 -9.75
N LEU A 57 29.64 9.58 -8.62
CA LEU A 57 30.20 10.70 -7.88
C LEU A 57 31.61 10.39 -7.35
N ARG A 58 31.82 9.17 -6.84
CA ARG A 58 33.11 8.71 -6.35
C ARG A 58 34.15 8.62 -7.49
N HIS A 59 33.78 8.09 -8.63
CA HIS A 59 34.64 7.96 -9.77
C HIS A 59 35.12 9.33 -10.30
N HIS A 60 34.27 10.34 -10.22
CA HIS A 60 34.59 11.71 -10.63
C HIS A 60 35.13 12.59 -9.47
N GLU A 61 35.44 11.99 -8.32
CA GLU A 61 35.92 12.69 -7.11
C GLU A 61 35.03 13.89 -6.70
N THR A 62 33.73 13.75 -6.91
CA THR A 62 32.77 14.80 -6.56
C THR A 62 32.27 14.61 -5.15
N ALA A 63 32.60 15.56 -4.27
CA ALA A 63 32.12 15.56 -2.88
C ALA A 63 30.66 16.02 -2.81
N ALA A 64 29.75 15.11 -2.50
CA ALA A 64 28.34 15.44 -2.29
C ALA A 64 27.71 14.49 -1.24
N ILE A 65 26.71 15.02 -0.53
CA ILE A 65 25.87 14.21 0.36
C ILE A 65 24.73 13.62 -0.45
N VAL A 66 24.62 12.28 -0.52
CA VAL A 66 23.61 11.57 -1.33
C VAL A 66 22.46 11.12 -0.43
N ARG A 67 21.28 11.73 -0.58
CA ARG A 67 20.08 11.45 0.23
C ARG A 67 18.79 11.43 -0.61
N PRO A 68 18.75 10.77 -1.78
CA PRO A 68 17.50 10.64 -2.50
C PRO A 68 16.59 9.63 -1.79
N PHE A 69 15.30 9.82 -1.94
CA PHE A 69 14.30 8.80 -1.62
C PHE A 69 14.37 7.69 -2.67
N VAL A 70 14.25 6.45 -2.22
CA VAL A 70 14.25 5.27 -3.10
C VAL A 70 12.80 4.81 -3.26
N SER A 71 12.26 4.95 -4.46
CA SER A 71 10.83 4.66 -4.72
C SER A 71 10.44 3.22 -4.41
N SER A 72 11.31 2.25 -4.70
CA SER A 72 11.06 0.83 -4.36
C SER A 72 10.95 0.60 -2.84
N ASP A 73 11.74 1.30 -2.04
CA ASP A 73 11.72 1.15 -0.58
C ASP A 73 10.47 1.78 0.01
N ILE A 74 10.04 2.94 -0.54
CA ILE A 74 8.78 3.58 -0.16
C ILE A 74 7.62 2.64 -0.48
N GLN A 75 7.56 2.06 -1.69
CA GLN A 75 6.51 1.10 -2.07
C GLN A 75 6.47 -0.09 -1.11
N SER A 76 7.61 -0.68 -0.79
CA SER A 76 7.69 -1.80 0.16
C SER A 76 7.18 -1.40 1.55
N SER A 77 7.55 -0.21 2.01
CA SER A 77 7.10 0.32 3.30
C SER A 77 5.58 0.56 3.34
N ILE A 78 5.00 1.07 2.24
CA ILE A 78 3.55 1.25 2.11
C ILE A 78 2.84 -0.10 2.19
N VAL A 79 3.31 -1.12 1.44
CA VAL A 79 2.74 -2.49 1.48
C VAL A 79 2.78 -3.05 2.89
N ASP A 80 3.92 -2.92 3.58
CA ASP A 80 4.09 -3.46 4.92
C ASP A 80 3.18 -2.75 5.94
N MET A 81 3.00 -1.44 5.82
CA MET A 81 2.08 -0.69 6.68
C MET A 81 0.62 -1.11 6.47
N TYR A 82 0.15 -1.25 5.22
CA TYR A 82 -1.20 -1.76 4.97
C TYR A 82 -1.38 -3.19 5.50
N ARG A 83 -0.35 -4.04 5.34
CA ARG A 83 -0.38 -5.42 5.88
C ARG A 83 -0.52 -5.45 7.41
N ILE A 84 0.15 -4.54 8.14
CA ILE A 84 0.01 -4.41 9.60
C ILE A 84 -1.44 -4.09 9.97
N HIS A 85 -2.15 -3.31 9.14
CA HIS A 85 -3.57 -3.02 9.31
C HIS A 85 -4.50 -4.12 8.78
N GLY A 86 -3.95 -5.26 8.30
CA GLY A 86 -4.72 -6.37 7.76
C GLY A 86 -5.35 -6.08 6.39
N ILE A 87 -4.79 -5.14 5.63
CA ILE A 87 -5.27 -4.73 4.31
C ILE A 87 -4.31 -5.25 3.25
N SER A 88 -4.85 -5.96 2.25
CA SER A 88 -4.09 -6.37 1.07
C SER A 88 -4.11 -5.27 0.03
N VAL A 89 -2.94 -4.98 -0.55
CA VAL A 89 -2.80 -3.89 -1.53
C VAL A 89 -1.91 -4.28 -2.70
N GLU A 90 -2.24 -3.71 -3.86
CA GLU A 90 -1.35 -3.60 -5.02
C GLU A 90 -0.96 -2.14 -5.21
N ILE A 91 0.33 -1.87 -5.45
CA ILE A 91 0.85 -0.51 -5.55
C ILE A 91 1.52 -0.29 -6.90
N SER A 92 1.20 0.83 -7.50
CA SER A 92 1.92 1.38 -8.66
C SER A 92 2.35 2.82 -8.38
N SER A 93 3.35 3.31 -9.09
CA SER A 93 3.81 4.69 -9.03
C SER A 93 3.86 5.26 -10.44
N GLU A 94 3.13 6.34 -10.67
CA GLU A 94 3.11 7.06 -11.96
C GLU A 94 4.19 8.15 -12.01
N SER A 95 4.53 8.70 -10.85
CA SER A 95 5.57 9.71 -10.71
C SER A 95 6.19 9.66 -9.32
N PRO A 96 7.41 10.19 -9.14
CA PRO A 96 8.11 10.13 -7.86
C PRO A 96 7.32 10.77 -6.72
N GLY A 97 7.11 9.99 -5.66
CA GLY A 97 6.35 10.40 -4.48
C GLY A 97 4.83 10.33 -4.62
N PHE A 98 4.30 9.94 -5.78
CA PHE A 98 2.87 9.75 -6.01
C PHE A 98 2.58 8.26 -6.25
N PHE A 99 1.71 7.69 -5.43
CA PHE A 99 1.41 6.27 -5.45
C PHE A 99 -0.08 6.03 -5.68
N GLN A 100 -0.39 5.04 -6.52
CA GLN A 100 -1.74 4.50 -6.65
C GLN A 100 -1.79 3.17 -5.90
N VAL A 101 -2.77 3.05 -5.05
CA VAL A 101 -3.02 1.87 -4.21
C VAL A 101 -4.38 1.29 -4.57
N ARG A 102 -4.39 0.04 -5.02
CA ARG A 102 -5.60 -0.78 -5.10
C ARG A 102 -5.67 -1.62 -3.85
N ALA A 103 -6.64 -1.35 -3.01
CA ALA A 103 -6.82 -2.02 -1.73
C ALA A 103 -8.00 -2.98 -1.77
N THR A 104 -7.92 -4.04 -0.97
CA THR A 104 -9.07 -4.86 -0.61
C THR A 104 -9.23 -4.77 0.90
N ALA A 105 -10.05 -3.83 1.35
CA ALA A 105 -10.28 -3.57 2.76
C ALA A 105 -11.75 -3.83 3.12
N PRO A 106 -12.05 -4.43 4.28
CA PRO A 106 -13.41 -4.75 4.70
C PRO A 106 -14.25 -3.49 4.99
N ASP A 107 -13.60 -2.40 5.38
CA ASP A 107 -14.24 -1.12 5.65
C ASP A 107 -13.35 0.07 5.23
N ASP A 108 -13.99 1.15 4.82
CA ASP A 108 -13.32 2.38 4.37
C ASP A 108 -12.69 3.18 5.53
N GLU A 109 -13.19 3.05 6.75
CA GLU A 109 -12.64 3.74 7.92
C GLU A 109 -11.26 3.21 8.27
N ARG A 110 -11.10 1.87 8.28
CA ARG A 110 -9.80 1.22 8.47
C ARG A 110 -8.81 1.61 7.37
N LEU A 111 -9.26 1.62 6.11
CA LEU A 111 -8.45 2.01 4.96
C LEU A 111 -7.98 3.46 5.07
N SER A 112 -8.89 4.37 5.40
CA SER A 112 -8.59 5.80 5.60
C SER A 112 -7.60 6.02 6.75
N THR A 113 -7.80 5.33 7.88
CA THR A 113 -6.91 5.41 9.05
C THR A 113 -5.50 4.91 8.69
N ALA A 114 -5.38 3.78 8.01
CA ALA A 114 -4.10 3.25 7.56
C ALA A 114 -3.40 4.21 6.59
N THR A 115 -4.13 4.76 5.62
CA THR A 115 -3.59 5.72 4.64
C THR A 115 -3.09 7.00 5.32
N ALA A 116 -3.83 7.53 6.31
CA ALA A 116 -3.41 8.70 7.08
C ALA A 116 -2.11 8.44 7.87
N ALA A 117 -1.98 7.25 8.47
CA ALA A 117 -0.76 6.85 9.18
C ALA A 117 0.43 6.75 8.21
N ILE A 118 0.25 6.14 7.03
CA ILE A 118 1.27 6.00 6.00
C ILE A 118 1.79 7.36 5.53
N LEU A 119 0.89 8.30 5.21
CA LEU A 119 1.26 9.66 4.79
C LEU A 119 2.05 10.42 5.85
N LYS A 120 1.77 10.15 7.13
CA LYS A 120 2.46 10.78 8.25
C LYS A 120 3.83 10.17 8.52
N ASP A 121 3.94 8.85 8.45
CA ASP A 121 5.09 8.12 9.02
C ASP A 121 6.14 7.76 7.96
N ILE A 122 5.79 7.74 6.68
CA ILE A 122 6.73 7.40 5.60
C ILE A 122 7.15 8.69 4.86
N PRO A 123 8.42 9.12 5.00
CA PRO A 123 8.91 10.29 4.30
C PRO A 123 9.07 10.01 2.80
N GLY A 124 8.93 11.05 1.99
CA GLY A 124 9.04 10.95 0.53
C GLY A 124 7.74 10.55 -0.18
N ILE A 125 6.63 10.53 0.53
CA ILE A 125 5.30 10.42 -0.07
C ILE A 125 4.72 11.85 -0.20
N ASN A 126 4.33 12.21 -1.41
CA ASN A 126 3.61 13.45 -1.68
C ASN A 126 2.10 13.23 -1.65
N ASP A 127 1.64 12.12 -2.21
CA ASP A 127 0.23 11.75 -2.24
C ASP A 127 0.03 10.26 -2.50
N ILE A 128 -1.11 9.72 -2.02
CA ILE A 128 -1.57 8.36 -2.26
C ILE A 128 -3.02 8.40 -2.73
N ALA A 129 -3.25 8.02 -3.98
CA ALA A 129 -4.59 7.75 -4.49
C ALA A 129 -4.99 6.30 -4.15
N VAL A 130 -6.09 6.13 -3.42
CA VAL A 130 -6.55 4.82 -2.96
C VAL A 130 -7.85 4.44 -3.65
N ASP A 131 -7.88 3.26 -4.24
CA ASP A 131 -9.06 2.62 -4.81
C ASP A 131 -9.38 1.36 -4.01
N ASN A 132 -10.50 1.36 -3.27
CA ASN A 132 -10.94 0.19 -2.52
C ASN A 132 -11.77 -0.73 -3.42
N GLN A 133 -11.17 -1.83 -3.82
CA GLN A 133 -11.81 -2.87 -4.64
C GLN A 133 -12.48 -3.96 -3.79
N ALA A 134 -12.74 -3.69 -2.50
CA ALA A 134 -13.56 -4.60 -1.71
C ALA A 134 -14.87 -4.80 -2.49
N LEU A 135 -15.16 -6.06 -2.80
CA LEU A 135 -16.47 -6.39 -3.35
C LEU A 135 -17.51 -5.82 -2.38
N PRO A 136 -18.51 -5.07 -2.87
CA PRO A 136 -19.61 -4.68 -2.01
C PRO A 136 -20.04 -5.96 -1.30
N VAL A 137 -20.17 -5.89 0.03
CA VAL A 137 -20.80 -6.97 0.78
C VAL A 137 -22.18 -7.07 0.17
N GLU A 138 -22.37 -8.00 -0.78
CA GLU A 138 -23.69 -8.33 -1.22
C GLU A 138 -24.43 -8.73 0.05
N VAL A 139 -25.37 -7.91 0.48
CA VAL A 139 -26.41 -8.34 1.41
C VAL A 139 -27.23 -9.35 0.59
N VAL A 140 -26.66 -10.54 0.44
CA VAL A 140 -27.40 -11.65 -0.13
C VAL A 140 -28.47 -11.90 0.92
N ASP A 141 -29.71 -11.58 0.56
CA ASP A 141 -30.86 -12.03 1.35
C ASP A 141 -30.88 -13.57 1.20
N ALA A 142 -30.03 -14.22 2.02
CA ALA A 142 -29.72 -15.65 1.96
C ALA A 142 -30.98 -16.52 2.13
N TYR A 143 -32.13 -15.88 2.34
CA TYR A 143 -33.41 -16.51 2.62
C TYR A 143 -34.43 -16.37 1.51
N GLU A 144 -34.18 -15.56 0.48
CA GLU A 144 -35.08 -15.43 -0.68
C GLU A 144 -35.18 -16.74 -1.49
N GLU A 145 -34.14 -17.55 -1.50
CA GLU A 145 -34.10 -18.79 -2.28
C GLU A 145 -34.78 -19.99 -1.60
N ASP A 146 -35.02 -19.96 -0.28
CA ASP A 146 -35.67 -21.05 0.43
C ASP A 146 -36.60 -20.54 1.56
N PRO A 147 -37.87 -20.22 1.23
CA PRO A 147 -38.85 -19.73 2.21
C PRO A 147 -39.04 -20.65 3.42
N GLY A 148 -38.85 -21.96 3.27
CA GLY A 148 -38.94 -22.96 4.35
C GLY A 148 -37.80 -22.87 5.36
N LYS A 149 -36.75 -22.17 5.02
CA LYS A 149 -35.54 -22.02 5.85
C LYS A 149 -35.35 -20.59 6.38
N ARG A 150 -36.31 -19.72 6.20
CA ARG A 150 -36.25 -18.35 6.68
C ARG A 150 -36.13 -18.35 8.23
N VAL A 151 -35.18 -17.55 8.73
CA VAL A 151 -35.05 -17.32 10.18
C VAL A 151 -36.27 -16.55 10.69
N VAL A 152 -36.93 -17.10 11.70
CA VAL A 152 -38.10 -16.50 12.33
C VAL A 152 -37.85 -16.07 13.77
N LEU A 153 -36.77 -16.53 14.38
CA LEU A 153 -36.40 -16.17 15.75
C LEU A 153 -34.90 -16.26 15.95
N VAL A 154 -34.35 -15.25 16.60
CA VAL A 154 -32.97 -15.23 17.08
C VAL A 154 -32.98 -15.25 18.59
N VAL A 155 -32.27 -16.22 19.18
CA VAL A 155 -32.12 -16.33 20.64
C VAL A 155 -30.68 -16.05 20.99
N ALA A 156 -30.43 -14.88 21.56
CA ALA A 156 -29.12 -14.52 22.12
C ALA A 156 -29.06 -15.07 23.54
N GLY A 157 -28.11 -15.95 23.82
CA GLY A 157 -27.96 -16.55 25.13
C GLY A 157 -26.79 -17.56 25.12
N ASP A 158 -26.74 -18.41 26.14
CA ASP A 158 -25.77 -19.52 26.21
C ASP A 158 -26.55 -20.84 26.36
N PRO A 159 -26.67 -21.64 25.28
CA PRO A 159 -26.18 -21.38 23.92
C PRO A 159 -27.08 -20.44 23.08
N ALA A 160 -26.45 -19.57 22.28
CA ALA A 160 -27.15 -18.76 21.28
C ALA A 160 -27.54 -19.63 20.07
N TYR A 161 -28.75 -19.40 19.51
CA TYR A 161 -29.24 -20.12 18.32
C TYR A 161 -30.26 -19.32 17.52
N VAL A 162 -30.41 -19.68 16.26
CA VAL A 162 -31.48 -19.20 15.38
C VAL A 162 -32.51 -20.30 15.14
N VAL A 163 -33.77 -19.93 14.97
CA VAL A 163 -34.87 -20.83 14.58
C VAL A 163 -35.35 -20.45 13.20
N THR A 164 -35.44 -21.42 12.33
CA THR A 164 -35.96 -21.25 10.95
C THR A 164 -37.45 -21.59 10.88
N GLN A 165 -38.11 -21.21 9.80
CA GLN A 165 -39.55 -21.37 9.62
C GLN A 165 -40.02 -22.84 9.72
N ASP A 166 -39.16 -23.79 9.36
CA ASP A 166 -39.35 -25.23 9.54
C ASP A 166 -39.11 -25.72 10.96
N LYS A 167 -38.92 -24.79 11.93
CA LYS A 167 -38.64 -25.03 13.35
C LYS A 167 -37.28 -25.69 13.64
N SER A 168 -36.40 -25.76 12.66
CA SER A 168 -35.03 -26.21 12.86
C SER A 168 -34.24 -25.17 13.69
N ARG A 169 -33.31 -25.65 14.52
CA ARG A 169 -32.41 -24.80 15.33
C ARG A 169 -31.00 -24.92 14.79
N TYR A 170 -30.33 -23.77 14.60
CA TYR A 170 -28.95 -23.69 14.17
C TYR A 170 -28.15 -22.89 15.18
N PHE A 171 -27.03 -23.43 15.60
CA PHE A 171 -26.12 -22.84 16.58
C PHE A 171 -24.92 -22.21 15.89
N VAL A 172 -24.14 -21.43 16.63
CA VAL A 172 -22.82 -20.96 16.18
C VAL A 172 -21.99 -22.17 15.73
N GLY A 173 -21.36 -22.10 14.56
CA GLY A 173 -20.65 -23.20 13.92
C GLY A 173 -21.49 -24.14 13.06
N SER A 174 -22.82 -23.97 13.00
CA SER A 174 -23.69 -24.75 12.11
C SER A 174 -23.76 -24.15 10.71
N SER A 175 -23.92 -25.00 9.69
CA SER A 175 -24.18 -24.54 8.32
C SER A 175 -25.70 -24.47 8.09
N LEU A 176 -26.15 -23.34 7.53
CA LEU A 176 -27.50 -23.18 7.02
C LEU A 176 -27.66 -23.94 5.70
N PRO A 177 -28.92 -24.30 5.29
CA PRO A 177 -29.18 -24.94 3.99
C PRO A 177 -28.69 -24.12 2.79
N THR A 178 -28.57 -22.81 2.94
CA THR A 178 -27.99 -21.90 1.95
C THR A 178 -26.47 -22.03 1.80
N GLY A 179 -25.82 -22.89 2.58
CA GLY A 179 -24.38 -23.13 2.58
C GLY A 179 -23.56 -22.12 3.38
N HIS A 180 -24.23 -21.21 4.11
CA HIS A 180 -23.56 -20.26 5.01
C HIS A 180 -23.28 -20.89 6.37
N LEU A 181 -22.09 -20.66 6.91
CA LEU A 181 -21.70 -21.02 8.28
C LEU A 181 -22.10 -19.90 9.24
N ILE A 182 -22.77 -20.20 10.34
CA ILE A 182 -23.07 -19.21 11.39
C ILE A 182 -21.80 -18.98 12.21
N LYS A 183 -21.21 -17.78 12.12
CA LYS A 183 -20.05 -17.39 12.91
C LYS A 183 -20.41 -16.87 14.29
N ASN A 184 -21.38 -15.95 14.34
CA ASN A 184 -21.83 -15.36 15.60
C ASN A 184 -23.33 -15.07 15.56
N ILE A 185 -23.95 -15.08 16.75
CA ILE A 185 -25.36 -14.76 16.95
C ILE A 185 -25.46 -13.69 18.06
N TYR A 186 -25.98 -12.53 17.72
CA TYR A 186 -26.27 -11.43 18.62
C TYR A 186 -27.79 -11.23 18.72
N ALA A 187 -28.24 -10.35 19.61
CA ALA A 187 -29.68 -10.14 19.85
C ALA A 187 -30.45 -9.71 18.59
N GLU A 188 -29.84 -8.90 17.73
CA GLU A 188 -30.48 -8.33 16.54
C GLU A 188 -29.69 -8.61 15.25
N THR A 189 -28.61 -9.41 15.33
CA THR A 189 -27.72 -9.64 14.19
C THR A 189 -27.17 -11.06 14.23
N VAL A 190 -27.12 -11.70 13.06
CA VAL A 190 -26.45 -12.99 12.85
C VAL A 190 -25.36 -12.79 11.83
N VAL A 191 -24.12 -13.18 12.17
CA VAL A 191 -22.98 -13.13 11.28
C VAL A 191 -22.81 -14.49 10.60
N LEU A 192 -22.89 -14.48 9.28
CA LEU A 192 -22.73 -15.65 8.41
C LEU A 192 -21.43 -15.57 7.63
N ASP A 193 -20.84 -16.70 7.33
CA ASP A 193 -19.67 -16.82 6.46
C ASP A 193 -19.98 -17.79 5.30
N ARG A 194 -19.63 -17.40 4.07
CA ARG A 194 -19.67 -18.29 2.91
C ARG A 194 -18.39 -18.15 2.10
N GLY A 195 -17.52 -19.15 2.22
CA GLY A 195 -16.26 -19.14 1.46
C GLY A 195 -15.28 -18.04 1.84
N GLY A 196 -15.32 -17.56 3.11
CA GLY A 196 -14.48 -16.48 3.61
C GLY A 196 -15.10 -15.07 3.49
N VAL A 197 -16.32 -14.97 2.95
CA VAL A 197 -17.09 -13.72 2.90
C VAL A 197 -18.08 -13.70 4.04
N GLU A 198 -17.98 -12.69 4.91
CA GLU A 198 -18.90 -12.49 6.04
C GLU A 198 -20.09 -11.63 5.61
N THR A 199 -21.28 -12.03 6.02
CA THR A 199 -22.55 -11.33 5.80
C THR A 199 -23.27 -11.16 7.12
N GLU A 200 -23.79 -9.98 7.38
CA GLU A 200 -24.62 -9.69 8.56
C GLU A 200 -26.10 -9.69 8.19
N LEU A 201 -26.88 -10.51 8.87
CA LEU A 201 -28.35 -10.46 8.83
C LEU A 201 -28.86 -9.70 10.05
N LYS A 202 -29.65 -8.66 9.82
CA LYS A 202 -30.31 -7.86 10.88
C LYS A 202 -31.78 -8.26 11.00
N PHE A 203 -32.29 -8.34 12.22
CA PHE A 203 -33.64 -8.78 12.57
C PHE A 203 -34.38 -7.72 13.36
#